data_a2f6b40fd12c65d4b04ba385f459699f
#
_entry.id   a2f6b40fd12c65d4b04ba385f459699f
#
_cell.length_a   1.000
_cell.length_b   1.000
_cell.length_c   1.000
_cell.angle_alpha   90.00
_cell.angle_beta   90.00
_cell.angle_gamma   90.00
#
_symmetry.space_group_name_H-M   'P 1'
#
loop_
_entity.id
_entity.type
_entity.pdbx_description
1 polymer ?
#
loop_
_entity_poly.entity_id
_entity_poly.type
_entity_poly.pdbx_seq_one_letter_code
_entity_poly.pdbx_strand_id
1 'polypeptide(L)'
;YFPTGAGDIFKANEVLTEYRSGDRKLAAFVDQKAGDIPIGRRSYEVHSYKPAYIAPSRLLTLDELTKRGFGEALYPGMDEAQRAARLLADDMNDMENRIARREEWMAAETMIGNGCVMQEYIDGATKGDSLVVKFYDGTSDHTYTASKKWNENGGDFWGDVKAMCRMLSARGLPAKDLILGTDVADYILTDERTRQLLDKNSGIIVGEIRQQLTQYDGVVFMGTLNFGGFMLNVFSVDETYEDETGKSARYFPATAAMVTAPDCGHMMYGSITQMDYGKTDYTTYAAKRVAKLVVDQDKDTRKLRLGCRPLAAPKTLSLIHISEPTRRTP
;
A
#
# COMPACT_ATOMS: atom_id res chain seq x y z
N TYR A 1 -3.13 -0.61 -5.96
CA TYR A 1 -4.32 -0.75 -5.11
C TYR A 1 -4.71 0.55 -4.42
N PHE A 2 -3.77 1.48 -4.21
CA PHE A 2 -3.98 2.79 -3.58
C PHE A 2 -3.60 3.93 -4.52
N PRO A 3 -4.40 4.22 -5.55
CA PRO A 3 -4.14 5.36 -6.42
C PRO A 3 -4.36 6.68 -5.67
N THR A 4 -3.75 7.76 -6.17
CA THR A 4 -3.97 9.12 -5.68
C THR A 4 -4.87 9.86 -6.65
N GLY A 5 -6.04 10.29 -6.22
CA GLY A 5 -6.95 11.13 -6.98
C GLY A 5 -6.71 12.63 -6.74
N ALA A 6 -7.34 13.48 -7.54
CA ALA A 6 -7.23 14.94 -7.39
C ALA A 6 -7.80 15.44 -6.05
N GLY A 7 -8.75 14.71 -5.45
CA GLY A 7 -9.37 15.02 -4.16
C GLY A 7 -8.58 14.53 -2.94
N ASP A 8 -7.50 13.76 -3.14
CA ASP A 8 -6.76 13.11 -2.05
C ASP A 8 -5.63 13.99 -1.48
N ILE A 9 -5.53 15.24 -1.93
CA ILE A 9 -4.55 16.21 -1.44
C ILE A 9 -5.28 17.28 -0.62
N PHE A 10 -5.03 17.29 0.68
CA PHE A 10 -5.73 18.15 1.63
C PHE A 10 -4.96 19.42 1.93
N LYS A 11 -5.68 20.52 2.13
CA LYS A 11 -5.10 21.81 2.57
C LYS A 11 -4.85 21.89 4.07
N ALA A 12 -5.33 20.90 4.82
CA ALA A 12 -5.14 20.76 6.26
C ALA A 12 -4.07 19.72 6.58
N ASN A 13 -3.52 19.78 7.79
CA ASN A 13 -2.60 18.75 8.29
C ASN A 13 -3.30 17.40 8.56
N GLU A 14 -4.62 17.43 8.64
CA GLU A 14 -5.47 16.26 8.84
C GLU A 14 -6.11 15.84 7.52
N VAL A 15 -6.29 14.55 7.38
CA VAL A 15 -6.94 13.91 6.24
C VAL A 15 -8.31 13.45 6.68
N LEU A 16 -9.34 13.82 5.94
CA LEU A 16 -10.72 13.43 6.22
C LEU A 16 -11.10 12.25 5.32
N THR A 17 -11.58 11.19 5.93
CA THR A 17 -12.13 10.04 5.21
C THR A 17 -13.62 9.93 5.50
N GLU A 18 -14.41 9.79 4.46
CA GLU A 18 -15.86 9.63 4.55
C GLU A 18 -16.23 8.18 4.26
N TYR A 19 -16.86 7.53 5.22
CA TYR A 19 -17.34 6.17 5.06
C TYR A 19 -18.85 6.13 4.97
N ARG A 20 -19.35 5.43 3.97
CA ARG A 20 -20.77 5.19 3.79
C ARG A 20 -21.04 3.70 3.79
N SER A 21 -21.91 3.23 4.68
CA SER A 21 -22.34 1.84 4.67
C SER A 21 -23.10 1.50 3.38
N GLY A 22 -22.77 0.35 2.79
CA GLY A 22 -23.51 -0.15 1.63
C GLY A 22 -24.96 -0.44 1.97
N ASP A 23 -25.88 -0.12 1.08
CA ASP A 23 -27.30 -0.49 1.21
C ASP A 23 -27.72 -1.29 -0.03
N ARG A 24 -28.23 -2.47 0.21
CA ARG A 24 -28.72 -3.40 -0.83
C ARG A 24 -30.22 -3.64 -0.74
N LYS A 25 -30.95 -2.73 -0.07
CA LYS A 25 -32.39 -2.83 0.05
C LYS A 25 -33.05 -2.73 -1.32
N LEU A 26 -33.96 -3.64 -1.59
CA LEU A 26 -34.81 -3.57 -2.76
C LEU A 26 -35.85 -2.47 -2.58
N ALA A 27 -36.24 -1.83 -3.70
CA ALA A 27 -37.40 -0.96 -3.69
C ALA A 27 -38.64 -1.79 -3.40
N ALA A 28 -39.50 -1.29 -2.52
CA ALA A 28 -40.77 -1.95 -2.22
C ALA A 28 -41.77 -1.79 -3.37
N PHE A 29 -42.55 -2.82 -3.63
CA PHE A 29 -43.72 -2.70 -4.51
C PHE A 29 -44.79 -1.92 -3.76
N VAL A 30 -45.35 -0.91 -4.40
CA VAL A 30 -46.39 -0.04 -3.83
C VAL A 30 -47.66 -0.12 -4.69
N ASP A 31 -48.81 -0.12 -4.06
CA ASP A 31 -50.09 0.01 -4.76
C ASP A 31 -50.13 1.40 -5.41
N GLN A 32 -50.48 1.44 -6.70
CA GLN A 32 -50.54 2.66 -7.48
C GLN A 32 -51.50 3.71 -6.86
N LYS A 33 -52.45 3.29 -6.04
CA LYS A 33 -53.38 4.17 -5.33
C LYS A 33 -52.81 4.68 -3.98
N ALA A 34 -51.79 4.04 -3.44
CA ALA A 34 -51.19 4.42 -2.15
C ALA A 34 -50.10 5.50 -2.29
N GLY A 35 -49.64 5.78 -3.51
CA GLY A 35 -48.62 6.76 -3.78
C GLY A 35 -47.19 6.20 -3.63
N ASP A 36 -46.24 7.02 -3.23
CA ASP A 36 -44.83 6.70 -3.08
C ASP A 36 -44.44 6.38 -1.63
N ILE A 37 -43.40 5.60 -1.46
CA ILE A 37 -42.78 5.37 -0.15
C ILE A 37 -41.47 6.19 -0.10
N PRO A 38 -41.38 7.21 0.76
CA PRO A 38 -40.18 8.01 0.88
C PRO A 38 -39.03 7.18 1.46
N ILE A 39 -37.90 7.13 0.77
CA ILE A 39 -36.69 6.47 1.20
C ILE A 39 -35.78 7.50 1.87
N GLY A 40 -35.39 7.24 3.12
CA GLY A 40 -34.47 8.08 3.88
C GLY A 40 -33.08 8.16 3.21
N ARG A 41 -32.40 9.30 3.33
CA ARG A 41 -31.03 9.45 2.87
C ARG A 41 -30.09 8.65 3.78
N ARG A 42 -29.05 8.08 3.19
CA ARG A 42 -28.03 7.35 3.94
C ARG A 42 -27.20 8.29 4.80
N SER A 43 -26.90 7.87 6.01
CA SER A 43 -25.88 8.50 6.83
C SER A 43 -24.49 8.17 6.32
N TYR A 44 -23.53 9.02 6.60
CA TYR A 44 -22.11 8.80 6.40
C TYR A 44 -21.38 9.18 7.69
N GLU A 45 -20.23 8.56 7.91
CA GLU A 45 -19.36 8.85 9.03
C GLU A 45 -18.10 9.54 8.48
N VAL A 46 -17.65 10.57 9.18
CA VAL A 46 -16.43 11.29 8.83
C VAL A 46 -15.40 11.03 9.91
N HIS A 47 -14.27 10.47 9.52
CA HIS A 47 -13.14 10.25 10.40
C HIS A 47 -11.99 11.19 9.99
N SER A 48 -11.35 11.80 10.98
CA SER A 48 -10.16 12.63 10.78
C SER A 48 -8.93 11.86 11.24
N TYR A 49 -7.92 11.80 10.39
CA TYR A 49 -6.64 11.19 10.69
C TYR A 49 -5.51 12.19 10.47
N LYS A 50 -4.52 12.17 11.37
CA LYS A 50 -3.33 13.00 11.26
C LYS A 50 -2.16 12.15 10.80
N PRO A 51 -1.75 12.20 9.51
CA PRO A 51 -0.63 11.42 9.03
C PRO A 51 0.69 11.94 9.58
N ALA A 52 1.63 11.03 9.86
CA ALA A 52 2.97 11.38 10.27
C ALA A 52 3.73 12.10 9.14
N TYR A 53 4.67 12.96 9.53
CA TYR A 53 5.50 13.68 8.58
C TYR A 53 6.74 12.88 8.23
N ILE A 54 6.96 12.66 6.95
CA ILE A 54 8.15 11.98 6.40
C ILE A 54 9.01 13.05 5.74
N ALA A 55 10.28 13.15 6.12
CA ALA A 55 11.16 14.19 5.63
C ALA A 55 12.62 13.74 5.51
N PRO A 56 12.94 12.84 4.58
CA PRO A 56 14.33 12.52 4.29
C PRO A 56 15.08 13.77 3.83
N SER A 57 16.34 13.86 4.21
CA SER A 57 17.20 14.97 3.82
C SER A 57 18.61 14.52 3.51
N ARG A 58 19.24 15.19 2.56
CA ARG A 58 20.65 15.04 2.20
C ARG A 58 21.39 16.35 2.42
N LEU A 59 22.59 16.23 2.93
CA LEU A 59 23.51 17.35 3.10
C LEU A 59 24.57 17.25 2.02
N LEU A 60 24.70 18.29 1.20
CA LEU A 60 25.76 18.41 0.22
C LEU A 60 26.86 19.31 0.81
N THR A 61 28.04 18.77 0.98
CA THR A 61 29.23 19.44 1.51
C THR A 61 30.23 19.75 0.40
N LEU A 62 31.17 20.67 0.67
CA LEU A 62 32.24 21.00 -0.26
C LEU A 62 33.11 19.76 -0.59
N ASP A 63 33.33 18.89 0.38
CA ASP A 63 34.09 17.65 0.21
C ASP A 63 33.47 16.68 -0.82
N GLU A 64 32.15 16.64 -0.89
CA GLU A 64 31.44 15.79 -1.86
C GLU A 64 31.52 16.35 -3.28
N LEU A 65 31.61 17.68 -3.43
CA LEU A 65 31.82 18.33 -4.70
C LEU A 65 33.23 18.15 -5.26
N THR A 66 34.22 18.08 -4.38
CA THR A 66 35.65 17.92 -4.76
C THR A 66 36.03 16.46 -5.01
N LYS A 67 35.34 15.50 -4.39
CA LYS A 67 35.57 14.08 -4.60
C LYS A 67 34.94 13.60 -5.89
N ARG A 68 35.61 12.69 -6.56
CA ARG A 68 35.09 12.01 -7.75
C ARG A 68 33.85 11.20 -7.39
N GLY A 69 32.77 11.40 -8.14
CA GLY A 69 31.55 10.63 -7.99
C GLY A 69 31.62 9.22 -8.61
N PHE A 70 30.71 8.34 -8.21
CA PHE A 70 30.59 7.01 -8.79
C PHE A 70 30.24 7.12 -10.29
N GLY A 71 30.92 6.37 -11.12
CA GLY A 71 30.70 6.38 -12.58
C GLY A 71 31.30 7.56 -13.35
N GLU A 72 32.04 8.48 -12.71
CA GLU A 72 32.79 9.51 -13.42
C GLU A 72 34.04 8.94 -14.09
N ALA A 73 34.36 9.45 -15.27
CA ALA A 73 35.62 9.11 -15.98
C ALA A 73 36.83 9.53 -15.14
N LEU A 74 38.00 8.85 -15.36
CA LEU A 74 39.24 9.14 -14.63
C LEU A 74 39.72 10.59 -14.81
N TYR A 75 39.43 11.18 -15.98
CA TYR A 75 39.69 12.58 -16.27
C TYR A 75 38.37 13.33 -16.26
N PRO A 76 38.12 14.20 -15.29
CA PRO A 76 36.85 14.89 -15.17
C PRO A 76 36.65 15.86 -16.32
N GLY A 77 35.66 15.56 -17.14
CA GLY A 77 35.12 16.51 -18.11
C GLY A 77 33.95 17.32 -17.58
N MET A 78 33.60 17.15 -16.28
CA MET A 78 32.47 17.85 -15.67
C MET A 78 32.93 19.03 -14.82
N ASP A 79 32.29 20.17 -15.05
CA ASP A 79 32.39 21.35 -14.20
C ASP A 79 31.73 21.09 -12.81
N GLU A 80 32.18 21.79 -11.77
CA GLU A 80 31.66 21.70 -10.41
C GLU A 80 30.15 21.94 -10.35
N ALA A 81 29.64 22.88 -11.13
CA ALA A 81 28.21 23.16 -11.23
C ALA A 81 27.40 21.98 -11.81
N GLN A 82 27.96 21.31 -12.81
CA GLN A 82 27.33 20.11 -13.41
C GLN A 82 27.33 18.94 -12.42
N ARG A 83 28.42 18.77 -11.66
CA ARG A 83 28.51 17.76 -10.62
C ARG A 83 27.50 18.00 -9.51
N ALA A 84 27.38 19.26 -9.04
CA ALA A 84 26.38 19.65 -8.04
C ALA A 84 24.94 19.38 -8.52
N ALA A 85 24.65 19.68 -9.79
CA ALA A 85 23.32 19.41 -10.37
C ALA A 85 23.02 17.92 -10.46
N ARG A 86 24.02 17.09 -10.83
CA ARG A 86 23.88 15.63 -10.90
C ARG A 86 23.64 15.03 -9.49
N LEU A 87 24.45 15.40 -8.51
CA LEU A 87 24.28 14.94 -7.13
C LEU A 87 22.91 15.33 -6.58
N LEU A 88 22.45 16.56 -6.89
CA LEU A 88 21.11 17.00 -6.47
C LEU A 88 20.00 16.13 -7.10
N ALA A 89 20.13 15.77 -8.38
CA ALA A 89 19.16 14.91 -9.05
C ALA A 89 19.17 13.48 -8.50
N ASP A 90 20.35 12.92 -8.27
CA ASP A 90 20.52 11.58 -7.70
C ASP A 90 19.96 11.53 -6.25
N ASP A 91 20.20 12.56 -5.45
CA ASP A 91 19.66 12.70 -4.09
C ASP A 91 18.13 12.83 -4.10
N MET A 92 17.57 13.59 -5.03
CA MET A 92 16.11 13.70 -5.19
C MET A 92 15.47 12.35 -5.50
N ASN A 93 16.06 11.61 -6.43
CA ASN A 93 15.58 10.27 -6.82
C ASN A 93 15.68 9.28 -5.66
N ASP A 94 16.80 9.27 -4.91
CA ASP A 94 16.95 8.39 -3.73
C ASP A 94 15.89 8.72 -2.65
N MET A 95 15.68 10.01 -2.36
CA MET A 95 14.66 10.42 -1.38
C MET A 95 13.24 10.08 -1.83
N GLU A 96 12.92 10.25 -3.12
CA GLU A 96 11.61 9.86 -3.68
C GLU A 96 11.38 8.35 -3.56
N ASN A 97 12.39 7.53 -3.90
CA ASN A 97 12.31 6.09 -3.78
C ASN A 97 12.13 5.63 -2.33
N ARG A 98 12.78 6.30 -1.36
CA ARG A 98 12.61 6.01 0.07
C ARG A 98 11.19 6.32 0.55
N ILE A 99 10.64 7.45 0.10
CA ILE A 99 9.25 7.81 0.43
C ILE A 99 8.28 6.83 -0.24
N ALA A 100 8.49 6.47 -1.50
CA ALA A 100 7.64 5.51 -2.22
C ALA A 100 7.60 4.15 -1.51
N ARG A 101 8.76 3.62 -1.07
CA ARG A 101 8.80 2.38 -0.26
C ARG A 101 8.04 2.51 1.05
N ARG A 102 8.09 3.67 1.72
CA ARG A 102 7.31 3.90 2.94
C ARG A 102 5.81 3.97 2.66
N GLU A 103 5.40 4.57 1.55
CA GLU A 103 4.00 4.58 1.12
C GLU A 103 3.50 3.16 0.81
N GLU A 104 4.31 2.36 0.16
CA GLU A 104 4.00 0.96 -0.13
C GLU A 104 3.88 0.12 1.14
N TRP A 105 4.82 0.30 2.09
CA TRP A 105 4.73 -0.32 3.40
C TRP A 105 3.42 0.07 4.12
N MET A 106 3.04 1.35 4.12
CA MET A 106 1.79 1.81 4.73
C MET A 106 0.56 1.18 4.06
N ALA A 107 0.57 1.05 2.74
CA ALA A 107 -0.49 0.40 2.00
C ALA A 107 -0.60 -1.09 2.36
N ALA A 108 0.52 -1.81 2.42
CA ALA A 108 0.57 -3.20 2.81
C ALA A 108 0.08 -3.41 4.25
N GLU A 109 0.59 -2.63 5.22
CA GLU A 109 0.15 -2.69 6.63
C GLU A 109 -1.35 -2.37 6.78
N THR A 110 -1.86 -1.39 6.03
CA THR A 110 -3.29 -1.07 6.03
C THR A 110 -4.12 -2.24 5.50
N MET A 111 -3.67 -2.90 4.45
CA MET A 111 -4.35 -4.06 3.88
C MET A 111 -4.27 -5.27 4.79
N ILE A 112 -3.16 -5.49 5.48
CA ILE A 112 -2.93 -6.68 6.31
C ILE A 112 -3.46 -6.50 7.73
N GLY A 113 -3.22 -5.33 8.32
CA GLY A 113 -3.41 -5.06 9.75
C GLY A 113 -4.51 -4.05 10.09
N ASN A 114 -5.34 -3.61 9.12
CA ASN A 114 -6.37 -2.59 9.36
C ASN A 114 -5.81 -1.21 9.75
N GLY A 115 -4.66 -0.87 9.27
CA GLY A 115 -4.00 0.38 9.57
C GLY A 115 -2.51 0.18 9.83
N CYS A 116 -1.84 1.22 10.27
CA CYS A 116 -0.41 1.17 10.54
C CYS A 116 -0.03 1.91 11.81
N VAL A 117 1.10 1.53 12.39
CA VAL A 117 1.73 2.24 13.49
C VAL A 117 2.87 3.08 12.92
N MET A 118 2.70 4.39 12.94
CA MET A 118 3.70 5.34 12.46
C MET A 118 4.56 5.82 13.63
N GLN A 119 5.77 5.26 13.76
CA GLN A 119 6.73 5.68 14.78
C GLN A 119 7.45 6.93 14.34
N GLU A 120 7.32 8.01 15.11
CA GLU A 120 8.09 9.24 14.88
C GLU A 120 9.49 9.11 15.50
N TYR A 121 10.47 9.76 14.87
CA TYR A 121 11.85 9.87 15.38
C TYR A 121 12.20 11.34 15.54
N ILE A 122 12.82 11.68 16.68
CA ILE A 122 13.18 13.08 17.01
C ILE A 122 14.50 13.47 16.34
N ASP A 123 15.49 12.58 16.35
CA ASP A 123 16.86 12.84 15.87
C ASP A 123 17.48 11.68 15.07
N GLY A 124 16.63 10.84 14.44
CA GLY A 124 17.06 9.69 13.65
C GLY A 124 17.38 8.43 14.47
N ALA A 125 17.59 8.54 15.78
CA ALA A 125 17.84 7.43 16.69
C ALA A 125 16.82 7.35 17.83
N THR A 126 16.43 8.50 18.38
CA THR A 126 15.51 8.58 19.52
C THR A 126 14.06 8.50 19.02
N LYS A 127 13.34 7.49 19.52
CA LYS A 127 11.92 7.32 19.23
C LYS A 127 11.11 8.42 19.93
N GLY A 128 10.26 9.09 19.17
CA GLY A 128 9.25 10.02 19.64
C GLY A 128 7.90 9.33 19.86
N ASP A 129 6.83 10.07 19.63
CA ASP A 129 5.47 9.56 19.75
C ASP A 129 5.17 8.53 18.64
N SER A 130 4.31 7.57 18.95
CA SER A 130 3.79 6.63 17.98
C SER A 130 2.34 6.97 17.65
N LEU A 131 2.06 7.24 16.38
CA LEU A 131 0.73 7.45 15.85
C LEU A 131 0.15 6.12 15.38
N VAL A 132 -0.90 5.66 16.04
CA VAL A 132 -1.61 4.45 15.66
C VAL A 132 -2.84 4.85 14.85
N VAL A 133 -2.88 4.44 13.60
CA VAL A 133 -4.05 4.61 12.74
C VAL A 133 -4.76 3.26 12.62
N LYS A 134 -6.04 3.25 12.96
CA LYS A 134 -6.95 2.12 12.73
C LYS A 134 -8.19 2.63 12.03
N PHE A 135 -8.62 1.91 11.00
CA PHE A 135 -9.76 2.33 10.19
C PHE A 135 -11.08 1.72 10.64
N TYR A 136 -11.05 0.56 11.29
CA TYR A 136 -12.26 -0.09 11.82
C TYR A 136 -11.95 -0.82 13.13
N ASP A 137 -13.00 -1.00 13.95
CA ASP A 137 -12.92 -1.73 15.19
C ASP A 137 -13.22 -3.22 14.95
N GLY A 138 -12.34 -4.09 15.42
CA GLY A 138 -12.49 -5.53 15.32
C GLY A 138 -11.85 -6.14 14.06
N THR A 139 -11.18 -7.26 14.26
CA THR A 139 -10.46 -8.01 13.20
C THR A 139 -11.30 -9.15 12.62
N SER A 140 -12.32 -9.62 13.35
CA SER A 140 -13.08 -10.84 13.03
C SER A 140 -13.84 -10.77 11.71
N ASP A 141 -14.26 -9.57 11.30
CA ASP A 141 -15.09 -9.40 10.11
C ASP A 141 -14.30 -9.30 8.80
N HIS A 142 -12.98 -9.08 8.90
CA HIS A 142 -12.12 -8.84 7.74
C HIS A 142 -11.01 -9.88 7.59
N THR A 143 -10.91 -10.80 8.55
CA THR A 143 -9.91 -11.85 8.57
C THR A 143 -10.58 -13.22 8.48
N TYR A 144 -10.17 -14.00 7.50
CA TYR A 144 -10.55 -15.40 7.38
C TYR A 144 -9.46 -16.27 7.98
N THR A 145 -9.80 -17.18 8.86
CA THR A 145 -8.85 -18.14 9.43
C THR A 145 -9.13 -19.52 8.87
N ALA A 146 -8.18 -20.07 8.14
CA ALA A 146 -8.27 -21.43 7.63
C ALA A 146 -8.31 -22.45 8.79
N SER A 147 -9.14 -23.48 8.68
CA SER A 147 -9.28 -24.49 9.72
C SER A 147 -8.03 -25.36 9.87
N LYS A 148 -7.29 -25.54 8.77
CA LYS A 148 -6.01 -26.27 8.68
C LYS A 148 -5.06 -25.54 7.75
N LYS A 149 -3.77 -25.76 7.95
CA LYS A 149 -2.75 -25.28 7.04
C LYS A 149 -2.90 -25.93 5.67
N TRP A 150 -2.70 -25.17 4.62
CA TRP A 150 -2.88 -25.67 3.26
C TRP A 150 -1.87 -26.74 2.86
N ASN A 151 -0.66 -26.71 3.42
CA ASN A 151 0.37 -27.72 3.23
C ASN A 151 0.22 -28.97 4.12
N GLU A 152 -0.78 -29.00 4.99
CA GLU A 152 -1.08 -30.16 5.83
C GLU A 152 -2.18 -31.03 5.19
N ASN A 153 -2.19 -32.32 5.55
CA ASN A 153 -3.18 -33.25 5.03
C ASN A 153 -4.61 -32.82 5.45
N GLY A 154 -5.44 -32.54 4.46
CA GLY A 154 -6.80 -32.01 4.65
C GLY A 154 -6.92 -30.50 4.68
N GLY A 155 -5.89 -29.73 4.34
CA GLY A 155 -6.00 -28.32 3.98
C GLY A 155 -6.79 -28.15 2.68
N ASP A 156 -7.69 -27.16 2.61
CA ASP A 156 -8.52 -26.89 1.42
C ASP A 156 -8.35 -25.43 0.96
N PHE A 157 -7.24 -25.16 0.30
CA PHE A 157 -6.96 -23.83 -0.28
C PHE A 157 -8.10 -23.30 -1.18
N TRP A 158 -8.63 -24.18 -2.04
CA TRP A 158 -9.68 -23.81 -2.99
C TRP A 158 -11.00 -23.45 -2.28
N GLY A 159 -11.36 -24.21 -1.26
CA GLY A 159 -12.53 -23.95 -0.43
C GLY A 159 -12.40 -22.65 0.37
N ASP A 160 -11.22 -22.40 0.94
CA ASP A 160 -10.95 -21.22 1.74
C ASP A 160 -10.96 -19.94 0.90
N VAL A 161 -10.30 -19.94 -0.28
CA VAL A 161 -10.35 -18.79 -1.20
C VAL A 161 -11.77 -18.52 -1.68
N LYS A 162 -12.55 -19.58 -1.99
CA LYS A 162 -13.96 -19.43 -2.34
C LYS A 162 -14.79 -18.85 -1.19
N ALA A 163 -14.50 -19.21 0.05
CA ALA A 163 -15.16 -18.64 1.22
C ALA A 163 -14.83 -17.16 1.37
N MET A 164 -13.56 -16.76 1.21
CA MET A 164 -13.15 -15.35 1.20
C MET A 164 -13.88 -14.55 0.11
N CYS A 165 -13.97 -15.08 -1.10
CA CYS A 165 -14.73 -14.43 -2.20
C CYS A 165 -16.20 -14.24 -1.84
N ARG A 166 -16.83 -15.24 -1.19
CA ARG A 166 -18.22 -15.14 -0.76
C ARG A 166 -18.42 -14.09 0.33
N MET A 167 -17.47 -13.96 1.26
CA MET A 167 -17.53 -12.91 2.30
C MET A 167 -17.51 -11.52 1.66
N LEU A 168 -16.65 -11.26 0.68
CA LEU A 168 -16.63 -10.02 -0.09
C LEU A 168 -17.93 -9.80 -0.85
N SER A 169 -18.41 -10.82 -1.57
CA SER A 169 -19.65 -10.76 -2.34
C SER A 169 -20.87 -10.51 -1.45
N ALA A 170 -20.93 -11.10 -0.26
CA ALA A 170 -22.00 -10.85 0.71
C ALA A 170 -22.07 -9.39 1.15
N ARG A 171 -20.94 -8.69 1.18
CA ARG A 171 -20.84 -7.25 1.47
C ARG A 171 -21.03 -6.34 0.24
N GLY A 172 -21.19 -6.92 -0.94
CA GLY A 172 -21.36 -6.18 -2.20
C GLY A 172 -20.09 -5.72 -2.85
N LEU A 173 -18.98 -6.30 -2.47
CA LEU A 173 -17.66 -5.95 -2.96
C LEU A 173 -17.20 -6.95 -4.02
N PRO A 174 -16.52 -6.47 -5.07
CA PRO A 174 -15.97 -7.37 -6.08
C PRO A 174 -14.75 -8.09 -5.53
N ALA A 175 -14.66 -9.40 -5.78
CA ALA A 175 -13.44 -10.17 -5.65
C ALA A 175 -12.84 -10.33 -7.05
N LYS A 176 -11.67 -9.75 -7.32
CA LYS A 176 -11.04 -9.76 -8.64
C LYS A 176 -9.61 -10.25 -8.62
N ASP A 177 -8.87 -9.95 -7.55
CA ASP A 177 -7.46 -10.26 -7.46
C ASP A 177 -7.19 -11.12 -6.23
N LEU A 178 -6.31 -12.10 -6.40
CA LEU A 178 -5.78 -12.95 -5.34
C LEU A 178 -4.28 -12.70 -5.23
N ILE A 179 -3.87 -12.15 -4.12
CA ILE A 179 -2.47 -11.87 -3.81
C ILE A 179 -1.96 -13.00 -2.91
N LEU A 180 -0.82 -13.57 -3.28
CA LEU A 180 -0.22 -14.71 -2.61
C LEU A 180 1.19 -14.37 -2.14
N GLY A 181 1.52 -14.79 -0.93
CA GLY A 181 2.90 -14.87 -0.49
C GLY A 181 3.64 -16.00 -1.19
N THR A 182 4.96 -15.97 -1.16
CA THR A 182 5.84 -16.90 -1.89
C THR A 182 5.56 -18.36 -1.56
N ASP A 183 5.41 -18.70 -0.28
CA ASP A 183 5.22 -20.09 0.16
C ASP A 183 3.88 -20.65 -0.33
N VAL A 184 2.84 -19.79 -0.39
CA VAL A 184 1.52 -20.16 -0.90
C VAL A 184 1.54 -20.30 -2.42
N ALA A 185 2.27 -19.42 -3.12
CA ALA A 185 2.44 -19.51 -4.56
C ALA A 185 3.15 -20.80 -4.97
N ASP A 186 4.21 -21.18 -4.27
CA ASP A 186 4.92 -22.44 -4.48
C ASP A 186 4.04 -23.66 -4.19
N TYR A 187 3.24 -23.58 -3.12
CA TYR A 187 2.28 -24.63 -2.80
C TYR A 187 1.28 -24.86 -3.95
N ILE A 188 0.69 -23.80 -4.50
CA ILE A 188 -0.27 -23.92 -5.60
C ILE A 188 0.35 -24.55 -6.84
N LEU A 189 1.59 -24.23 -7.16
CA LEU A 189 2.30 -24.79 -8.31
C LEU A 189 2.64 -26.28 -8.13
N THR A 190 2.82 -26.72 -6.90
CA THR A 190 3.20 -28.12 -6.57
C THR A 190 2.01 -29.00 -6.20
N ASP A 191 0.88 -28.43 -5.80
CA ASP A 191 -0.30 -29.14 -5.34
C ASP A 191 -0.93 -29.99 -6.46
N GLU A 192 -1.11 -31.27 -6.19
CA GLU A 192 -1.64 -32.24 -7.17
C GLU A 192 -3.09 -31.93 -7.54
N ARG A 193 -3.91 -31.49 -6.58
CA ARG A 193 -5.30 -31.10 -6.84
C ARG A 193 -5.38 -29.92 -7.79
N THR A 194 -4.52 -28.93 -7.59
CA THR A 194 -4.42 -27.77 -8.49
C THR A 194 -4.01 -28.19 -9.90
N ARG A 195 -3.04 -29.10 -10.03
CA ARG A 195 -2.62 -29.64 -11.32
C ARG A 195 -3.75 -30.39 -12.02
N GLN A 196 -4.48 -31.24 -11.30
CA GLN A 196 -5.64 -31.94 -11.84
C GLN A 196 -6.76 -31.00 -12.32
N LEU A 197 -7.02 -29.92 -11.56
CA LEU A 197 -8.02 -28.91 -11.94
C LEU A 197 -7.61 -28.09 -13.16
N LEU A 198 -6.31 -27.91 -13.37
CA LEU A 198 -5.75 -27.19 -14.51
C LEU A 198 -5.54 -28.09 -15.73
N ASP A 199 -5.68 -29.41 -15.59
CA ASP A 199 -5.52 -30.34 -16.70
C ASP A 199 -6.65 -30.15 -17.73
N LYS A 200 -6.24 -29.75 -18.93
CA LYS A 200 -7.14 -29.41 -20.05
C LYS A 200 -7.96 -30.62 -20.57
N ASN A 201 -7.58 -31.84 -20.19
CA ASN A 201 -8.27 -33.06 -20.62
C ASN A 201 -9.64 -33.27 -19.93
N SER A 202 -9.92 -32.56 -18.85
CA SER A 202 -11.20 -32.66 -18.12
C SER A 202 -12.38 -31.93 -18.79
N GLY A 203 -12.17 -31.19 -19.88
CA GLY A 203 -13.19 -30.44 -20.59
C GLY A 203 -13.71 -29.20 -19.84
N ILE A 204 -13.26 -28.95 -18.62
CA ILE A 204 -13.60 -27.79 -17.79
C ILE A 204 -12.37 -26.92 -17.67
N ILE A 205 -12.43 -25.70 -18.22
CA ILE A 205 -11.36 -24.72 -18.06
C ILE A 205 -11.56 -24.02 -16.74
N VAL A 206 -10.78 -24.42 -15.73
CA VAL A 206 -10.78 -23.80 -14.40
C VAL A 206 -9.91 -22.55 -14.37
N GLY A 207 -8.98 -22.41 -15.31
CA GLY A 207 -8.11 -21.27 -15.43
C GLY A 207 -6.85 -21.57 -16.21
N GLU A 208 -5.96 -20.63 -16.31
CA GLU A 208 -4.68 -20.76 -16.99
C GLU A 208 -3.58 -20.15 -16.13
N ILE A 209 -2.55 -20.91 -15.83
CA ILE A 209 -1.33 -20.42 -15.20
C ILE A 209 -0.35 -20.04 -16.31
N ARG A 210 -0.17 -18.74 -16.52
CA ARG A 210 0.87 -18.15 -17.36
C ARG A 210 1.62 -17.12 -16.57
N GLN A 211 2.76 -17.49 -16.06
CA GLN A 211 3.62 -16.54 -15.35
C GLN A 211 4.10 -15.43 -16.30
N GLN A 212 3.86 -14.20 -15.91
CA GLN A 212 4.31 -13.01 -16.62
C GLN A 212 4.95 -12.06 -15.62
N LEU A 213 6.10 -11.50 -16.01
CA LEU A 213 6.70 -10.41 -15.26
C LEU A 213 5.78 -9.19 -15.35
N THR A 214 5.50 -8.60 -14.21
CA THR A 214 4.79 -7.33 -14.14
C THR A 214 5.80 -6.18 -14.28
N GLN A 215 5.30 -4.96 -14.43
CA GLN A 215 6.14 -3.76 -14.40
C GLN A 215 6.65 -3.42 -12.98
N TYR A 216 6.20 -4.16 -11.96
CA TYR A 216 6.57 -3.97 -10.57
C TYR A 216 7.59 -5.02 -10.16
N ASP A 217 8.68 -4.58 -9.53
CA ASP A 217 9.69 -5.47 -9.00
C ASP A 217 9.11 -6.37 -7.90
N GLY A 218 9.50 -7.63 -7.88
CA GLY A 218 9.02 -8.59 -6.87
C GLY A 218 7.56 -9.07 -7.01
N VAL A 219 6.84 -8.63 -8.05
CA VAL A 219 5.46 -9.06 -8.31
C VAL A 219 5.37 -9.84 -9.61
N VAL A 220 4.85 -11.05 -9.54
CA VAL A 220 4.65 -11.93 -10.70
C VAL A 220 3.16 -12.20 -10.89
N PHE A 221 2.65 -11.94 -12.07
CA PHE A 221 1.32 -12.39 -12.46
C PHE A 221 1.37 -13.88 -12.81
N MET A 222 0.67 -14.70 -12.04
CA MET A 222 0.68 -16.16 -12.22
C MET A 222 -0.36 -16.65 -13.24
N GLY A 223 -1.45 -15.89 -13.41
CA GLY A 223 -2.53 -16.26 -14.31
C GLY A 223 -3.90 -15.95 -13.73
N THR A 224 -4.94 -16.54 -14.31
CA THR A 224 -6.33 -16.34 -13.89
C THR A 224 -6.93 -17.68 -13.50
N LEU A 225 -7.49 -17.78 -12.29
CA LEU A 225 -8.10 -18.98 -11.77
C LEU A 225 -9.57 -18.76 -11.41
N ASN A 226 -10.39 -19.81 -11.58
CA ASN A 226 -11.82 -19.78 -11.24
C ASN A 226 -12.09 -20.57 -9.96
N PHE A 227 -12.44 -19.86 -8.91
CA PHE A 227 -12.79 -20.44 -7.60
C PHE A 227 -14.31 -20.60 -7.45
N GLY A 228 -14.88 -21.51 -8.25
CA GLY A 228 -16.31 -21.84 -8.14
C GLY A 228 -17.25 -20.69 -8.52
N GLY A 229 -16.95 -20.01 -9.63
CA GLY A 229 -17.70 -18.88 -10.17
C GLY A 229 -17.06 -17.51 -9.93
N PHE A 230 -15.98 -17.44 -9.17
CA PHE A 230 -15.18 -16.21 -9.00
C PHE A 230 -13.90 -16.34 -9.83
N MET A 231 -13.81 -15.52 -10.86
CA MET A 231 -12.59 -15.40 -11.68
C MET A 231 -11.63 -14.41 -11.00
N LEU A 232 -10.47 -14.91 -10.56
CA LEU A 232 -9.45 -14.09 -9.89
C LEU A 232 -8.17 -14.05 -10.72
N ASN A 233 -7.58 -12.88 -10.82
CA ASN A 233 -6.21 -12.72 -11.25
C ASN A 233 -5.30 -13.05 -10.08
N VAL A 234 -4.33 -13.91 -10.29
CA VAL A 234 -3.44 -14.42 -9.24
C VAL A 234 -2.09 -13.75 -9.37
N PHE A 235 -1.64 -13.14 -8.29
CA PHE A 235 -0.34 -12.48 -8.18
C PHE A 235 0.47 -13.10 -7.05
N SER A 236 1.74 -13.36 -7.29
CA SER A 236 2.71 -13.70 -6.25
C SER A 236 3.54 -12.47 -5.93
N VAL A 237 3.75 -12.20 -4.64
CA VAL A 237 4.51 -11.06 -4.14
C VAL A 237 5.68 -11.53 -3.31
N ASP A 238 6.90 -11.15 -3.72
CA ASP A 238 8.17 -11.43 -3.03
C ASP A 238 9.02 -10.17 -2.90
N GLU A 239 8.40 -9.04 -2.65
CA GLU A 239 9.12 -7.79 -2.47
C GLU A 239 9.53 -7.61 -1.00
N THR A 240 10.77 -7.13 -0.80
CA THR A 240 11.34 -6.88 0.52
C THR A 240 11.76 -5.42 0.67
N TYR A 241 11.77 -4.95 1.91
CA TYR A 241 12.29 -3.63 2.29
C TYR A 241 13.25 -3.76 3.46
N GLU A 242 14.04 -2.74 3.68
CA GLU A 242 14.86 -2.60 4.89
C GLU A 242 14.19 -1.60 5.83
N ASP A 243 14.01 -2.01 7.08
CA ASP A 243 13.48 -1.13 8.12
C ASP A 243 14.52 -0.09 8.58
N GLU A 244 14.14 0.76 9.52
CA GLU A 244 15.01 1.82 10.07
C GLU A 244 16.26 1.26 10.77
N THR A 245 16.25 -0.02 11.12
CA THR A 245 17.38 -0.71 11.78
C THR A 245 18.30 -1.43 10.80
N GLY A 246 17.96 -1.40 9.49
CA GLY A 246 18.67 -2.12 8.44
C GLY A 246 18.31 -3.60 8.34
N LYS A 247 17.25 -4.04 9.01
CA LYS A 247 16.75 -5.41 8.92
C LYS A 247 15.81 -5.55 7.74
N SER A 248 16.05 -6.57 6.91
CA SER A 248 15.17 -6.90 5.79
C SER A 248 13.85 -7.52 6.28
N ALA A 249 12.75 -7.03 5.75
CA ALA A 249 11.41 -7.54 5.98
C ALA A 249 10.63 -7.60 4.66
N ARG A 250 9.56 -8.40 4.61
CA ARG A 250 8.69 -8.52 3.43
C ARG A 250 7.49 -7.60 3.56
N TYR A 251 7.05 -6.99 2.46
CA TYR A 251 5.80 -6.21 2.43
C TYR A 251 4.58 -7.10 2.65
N PHE A 252 4.61 -8.32 2.12
CA PHE A 252 3.53 -9.29 2.26
C PHE A 252 4.04 -10.58 2.90
N PRO A 253 3.34 -11.15 3.91
CA PRO A 253 3.77 -12.39 4.56
C PRO A 253 3.83 -13.56 3.58
N ALA A 254 4.91 -14.35 3.63
CA ALA A 254 5.13 -15.47 2.70
C ALA A 254 4.02 -16.53 2.75
N THR A 255 3.40 -16.70 3.92
CA THR A 255 2.38 -17.72 4.20
C THR A 255 0.94 -17.23 4.08
N ALA A 256 0.74 -15.97 3.66
CA ALA A 256 -0.60 -15.36 3.59
C ALA A 256 -1.15 -15.38 2.17
N ALA A 257 -2.48 -15.34 2.08
CA ALA A 257 -3.22 -15.09 0.85
C ALA A 257 -4.29 -14.03 1.10
N MET A 258 -4.52 -13.15 0.15
CA MET A 258 -5.48 -12.07 0.26
C MET A 258 -6.32 -11.95 -1.00
N VAL A 259 -7.63 -11.88 -0.83
CA VAL A 259 -8.57 -11.60 -1.93
C VAL A 259 -8.96 -10.13 -1.87
N THR A 260 -8.78 -9.43 -2.97
CA THR A 260 -9.04 -7.99 -3.06
C THR A 260 -9.57 -7.59 -4.45
N ALA A 261 -9.67 -6.29 -4.69
CA ALA A 261 -10.00 -5.72 -5.99
C ALA A 261 -9.07 -4.54 -6.29
N PRO A 262 -8.82 -4.22 -7.56
CA PRO A 262 -8.18 -2.96 -7.93
C PRO A 262 -8.92 -1.78 -7.29
N ASP A 263 -8.19 -0.70 -7.00
CA ASP A 263 -8.81 0.52 -6.46
C ASP A 263 -9.45 0.34 -5.06
N CYS A 264 -8.88 -0.51 -4.22
CA CYS A 264 -9.43 -0.78 -2.90
C CYS A 264 -9.15 0.32 -1.86
N GLY A 265 -8.25 1.25 -2.14
CA GLY A 265 -7.89 2.34 -1.26
C GLY A 265 -7.50 3.62 -1.99
N HIS A 266 -7.15 4.63 -1.21
CA HIS A 266 -6.60 5.90 -1.67
C HIS A 266 -5.31 6.21 -0.91
N MET A 267 -4.30 6.71 -1.63
CA MET A 267 -3.15 7.33 -0.99
C MET A 267 -3.42 8.82 -0.86
N MET A 268 -3.69 9.26 0.35
CA MET A 268 -4.06 10.64 0.69
C MET A 268 -2.86 11.40 1.25
N TYR A 269 -2.84 12.71 1.06
CA TYR A 269 -1.73 13.56 1.49
C TYR A 269 -2.22 14.76 2.28
N GLY A 270 -1.70 14.92 3.51
CA GLY A 270 -1.88 16.12 4.32
C GLY A 270 -0.97 17.25 3.86
N SER A 271 -1.34 18.50 4.17
CA SER A 271 -0.53 19.67 3.84
C SER A 271 0.74 19.77 4.69
N ILE A 272 1.73 20.46 4.15
CA ILE A 272 3.01 20.72 4.79
C ILE A 272 3.20 22.21 4.89
N THR A 273 3.37 22.72 6.11
CA THR A 273 3.69 24.12 6.38
C THR A 273 5.18 24.25 6.61
N GLN A 274 5.83 25.11 5.85
CA GLN A 274 7.25 25.39 5.98
C GLN A 274 7.56 26.86 5.73
N MET A 275 8.71 27.30 6.21
CA MET A 275 9.29 28.59 5.90
C MET A 275 10.22 28.41 4.70
N ASP A 276 10.01 29.16 3.63
CA ASP A 276 10.85 29.09 2.44
C ASP A 276 12.14 29.89 2.61
N TYR A 277 13.12 29.57 1.78
CA TYR A 277 14.39 30.31 1.79
C TYR A 277 14.18 31.80 1.48
N GLY A 278 14.79 32.64 2.30
CA GLY A 278 14.70 34.10 2.17
C GLY A 278 13.35 34.71 2.58
N LYS A 279 12.42 33.93 3.13
CA LYS A 279 11.15 34.41 3.67
C LYS A 279 11.09 34.24 5.18
N THR A 280 10.38 35.12 5.84
CA THR A 280 10.09 35.08 7.29
C THR A 280 8.72 34.45 7.58
N ASP A 281 7.88 34.29 6.57
CA ASP A 281 6.51 33.82 6.70
C ASP A 281 6.41 32.33 6.42
N TYR A 282 5.44 31.69 7.07
CA TYR A 282 5.11 30.30 6.83
C TYR A 282 4.20 30.16 5.61
N THR A 283 4.55 29.24 4.72
CA THR A 283 3.73 28.89 3.55
C THR A 283 3.25 27.45 3.69
N THR A 284 1.95 27.22 3.47
CA THR A 284 1.34 25.88 3.50
C THR A 284 1.18 25.37 2.08
N TYR A 285 1.76 24.21 1.83
CA TYR A 285 1.71 23.51 0.54
C TYR A 285 0.79 22.30 0.64
N ALA A 286 -0.22 22.27 -0.22
CA ALA A 286 -1.04 21.09 -0.46
C ALA A 286 -0.49 20.36 -1.69
N ALA A 287 0.43 19.43 -1.47
CA ALA A 287 1.10 18.70 -2.53
C ALA A 287 1.58 17.32 -2.05
N LYS A 288 1.69 16.39 -2.98
CA LYS A 288 2.21 15.04 -2.72
C LYS A 288 3.64 15.08 -2.17
N ARG A 289 4.47 15.97 -2.71
CA ARG A 289 5.87 16.16 -2.33
C ARG A 289 6.17 17.65 -2.22
N VAL A 290 6.89 18.02 -1.19
CA VAL A 290 7.33 19.41 -0.97
C VAL A 290 8.83 19.42 -0.73
N ALA A 291 9.56 19.90 -1.71
CA ALA A 291 11.01 20.05 -1.60
C ALA A 291 11.36 21.35 -0.86
N LYS A 292 12.41 21.30 -0.04
CA LYS A 292 13.01 22.47 0.60
C LYS A 292 14.52 22.39 0.50
N LEU A 293 15.11 23.45 -0.05
CA LEU A 293 16.55 23.64 -0.07
C LEU A 293 16.92 24.65 1.02
N VAL A 294 17.80 24.27 1.91
CA VAL A 294 18.39 25.13 2.95
C VAL A 294 19.86 25.32 2.62
N VAL A 295 20.31 26.57 2.53
CA VAL A 295 21.71 26.93 2.26
C VAL A 295 22.27 27.57 3.52
N ASP A 296 23.35 26.99 4.04
CA ASP A 296 24.12 27.54 5.15
C ASP A 296 25.42 28.13 4.55
N GLN A 297 25.47 29.48 4.49
CA GLN A 297 26.61 30.20 3.91
C GLN A 297 27.84 30.20 4.82
N ASP A 298 27.64 30.07 6.13
CA ASP A 298 28.75 30.07 7.09
C ASP A 298 29.55 28.76 7.05
N LYS A 299 28.87 27.66 6.68
CA LYS A 299 29.45 26.31 6.60
C LYS A 299 29.64 25.81 5.17
N ASP A 300 29.32 26.62 4.16
CA ASP A 300 29.32 26.23 2.75
C ASP A 300 28.59 24.92 2.47
N THR A 301 27.44 24.71 3.13
CA THR A 301 26.65 23.47 3.00
C THR A 301 25.26 23.74 2.43
N ARG A 302 24.75 22.75 1.68
CA ARG A 302 23.38 22.75 1.17
C ARG A 302 22.66 21.52 1.69
N LYS A 303 21.50 21.71 2.29
CA LYS A 303 20.64 20.64 2.77
C LYS A 303 19.39 20.60 1.91
N LEU A 304 19.21 19.51 1.17
CA LEU A 304 17.98 19.21 0.47
C LEU A 304 17.09 18.34 1.36
N ARG A 305 15.82 18.70 1.47
CA ARG A 305 14.80 17.93 2.21
C ARG A 305 13.59 17.75 1.30
N LEU A 306 13.05 16.53 1.26
CA LEU A 306 11.81 16.21 0.57
C LEU A 306 10.75 15.83 1.60
N GLY A 307 9.74 16.67 1.78
CA GLY A 307 8.66 16.48 2.74
C GLY A 307 7.45 15.79 2.13
N CYS A 308 6.81 14.92 2.91
CA CYS A 308 5.58 14.23 2.55
C CYS A 308 4.75 13.93 3.81
N ARG A 309 3.40 13.89 3.67
CA ARG A 309 2.46 13.43 4.72
C ARG A 309 1.46 12.45 4.15
N PRO A 310 1.86 11.22 3.84
CA PRO A 310 1.00 10.22 3.24
C PRO A 310 0.13 9.51 4.28
N LEU A 311 -1.05 9.08 3.84
CA LEU A 311 -1.92 8.15 4.54
C LEU A 311 -2.54 7.19 3.53
N ALA A 312 -2.28 5.90 3.68
CA ALA A 312 -2.97 4.86 2.92
C ALA A 312 -4.30 4.54 3.61
N ALA A 313 -5.41 5.00 3.04
CA ALA A 313 -6.74 4.79 3.58
C ALA A 313 -7.56 3.83 2.70
N PRO A 314 -8.28 2.84 3.26
CA PRO A 314 -9.15 1.96 2.49
C PRO A 314 -10.37 2.74 1.97
N LYS A 315 -10.77 2.51 0.74
CA LYS A 315 -11.93 3.14 0.11
C LYS A 315 -13.25 2.65 0.70
N THR A 316 -13.27 1.40 1.07
CA THR A 316 -14.37 0.73 1.77
C THR A 316 -13.77 -0.18 2.82
N LEU A 317 -14.25 -0.09 4.05
CA LEU A 317 -13.75 -0.85 5.20
C LEU A 317 -13.86 -2.39 5.07
N SER A 318 -14.47 -2.87 4.01
CA SER A 318 -14.77 -4.30 3.82
C SER A 318 -13.98 -4.98 2.71
N LEU A 319 -13.01 -4.32 2.06
CA LEU A 319 -12.32 -4.85 0.86
C LEU A 319 -11.17 -5.80 1.14
N ILE A 320 -10.85 -6.09 2.40
CA ILE A 320 -9.61 -6.79 2.74
C ILE A 320 -9.94 -8.08 3.48
N HIS A 321 -9.53 -9.21 2.92
CA HIS A 321 -9.55 -10.51 3.59
C HIS A 321 -8.20 -11.18 3.49
N ILE A 322 -7.63 -11.51 4.64
CA ILE A 322 -6.36 -12.21 4.77
C ILE A 322 -6.65 -13.54 5.44
N SER A 323 -6.09 -14.61 4.89
CA SER A 323 -5.97 -15.89 5.58
C SER A 323 -4.50 -16.09 5.94
N GLU A 324 -4.19 -16.07 7.24
CA GLU A 324 -2.91 -16.57 7.74
C GLU A 324 -3.09 -18.02 8.20
N PRO A 325 -2.54 -19.00 7.49
CA PRO A 325 -2.67 -20.39 7.93
C PRO A 325 -1.85 -20.73 9.16
N THR A 326 -0.97 -19.82 9.65
CA THR A 326 -0.07 -20.16 10.75
C THR A 326 0.47 -18.98 11.54
N ARG A 327 -0.25 -18.38 12.45
CA ARG A 327 0.41 -17.79 13.60
C ARG A 327 0.30 -18.75 14.78
N ARG A 328 1.37 -19.46 15.12
CA ARG A 328 1.57 -19.88 16.49
C ARG A 328 1.85 -18.60 17.27
N THR A 329 0.93 -18.19 18.12
CA THR A 329 1.26 -17.34 19.26
C THR A 329 2.29 -18.08 20.11
N PRO A 330 3.36 -17.39 20.56
CA PRO A 330 4.33 -17.98 21.49
C PRO A 330 3.68 -18.39 22.81
#